data_56b906307796cb18f1a403fae813043e
#
_entry.id   56b906307796cb18f1a403fae813043e
#
_cell.length_a   1.000
_cell.length_b   1.000
_cell.length_c   1.000
_cell.angle_alpha   90.00
_cell.angle_beta   90.00
_cell.angle_gamma   90.00
#
_symmetry.space_group_name_H-M   'P 1'
#
loop_
_entity.id
_entity.type
_entity.pdbx_description
1 polymer ?
#
loop_
_entity_poly.entity_id
_entity_poly.type
_entity_poly.pdbx_seq_one_letter_code
_entity_poly.pdbx_strand_id
1 'polypeptide(L)'
;PSMVTQLLTADGGEWEVSKHLQEIMALAADGTLYLSESHQNDIHVLSFIDRLDRRGFRYQLNLTDLQTIHQLYRAVAMDGLVDSDGQRATQMQERVVKIIRKATELRASDVHFVVSPAGTGSKIRFRVDGLLKTVEQFRSQELHELCATIYQSMCDVAEPLFKPQLDQDARMSQTFVEKLNLFSARIATRPRAGGFLMILRLLYDDTGLDSLEQLGYLPEQNALFDRMMRMPYGINILSGPTGS
;
A
#
# COMPACT_ATOMS: atom_id res chain seq x y z
N PRO A 1 -18.29 3.55 27.06
CA PRO A 1 -17.56 4.76 26.70
C PRO A 1 -17.63 4.90 25.19
N SER A 2 -18.51 5.82 24.73
CA SER A 2 -18.68 6.12 23.32
C SER A 2 -17.38 6.75 22.82
N MET A 3 -16.73 6.14 21.83
CA MET A 3 -15.60 6.77 21.15
C MET A 3 -16.12 8.05 20.49
N VAL A 4 -15.56 9.19 20.90
CA VAL A 4 -15.81 10.47 20.21
C VAL A 4 -15.11 10.39 18.88
N THR A 5 -15.86 10.17 17.82
CA THR A 5 -15.34 9.88 16.47
C THR A 5 -14.96 11.15 15.70
N GLN A 6 -15.42 12.34 16.15
CA GLN A 6 -15.13 13.59 15.45
C GLN A 6 -15.23 14.80 16.41
N LEU A 7 -14.24 15.70 16.35
CA LEU A 7 -14.30 16.99 17.05
C LEU A 7 -14.58 18.11 16.07
N LEU A 8 -15.64 18.86 16.32
CA LEU A 8 -16.05 20.01 15.49
C LEU A 8 -15.14 21.23 15.69
N THR A 9 -14.41 21.29 16.80
CA THR A 9 -13.46 22.37 17.15
C THR A 9 -12.02 22.09 16.69
N ALA A 10 -11.76 20.92 16.09
CA ALA A 10 -10.45 20.60 15.51
C ALA A 10 -10.17 21.42 14.23
N ASP A 11 -8.91 21.41 13.78
CA ASP A 11 -8.50 22.08 12.55
C ASP A 11 -9.30 21.55 11.35
N GLY A 12 -9.93 22.45 10.57
CA GLY A 12 -10.84 22.11 9.47
C GLY A 12 -12.24 21.71 9.89
N GLY A 13 -12.56 21.71 11.17
CA GLY A 13 -13.92 21.44 11.68
C GLY A 13 -14.88 22.60 11.48
N GLU A 14 -16.19 22.34 11.51
CA GLU A 14 -17.25 23.35 11.32
C GLU A 14 -17.18 24.50 12.35
N TRP A 15 -16.71 24.20 13.55
CA TRP A 15 -16.55 25.11 14.68
C TRP A 15 -15.09 25.27 15.08
N GLU A 16 -14.19 25.26 14.11
CA GLU A 16 -12.75 25.42 14.35
C GLU A 16 -12.45 26.58 15.30
N VAL A 17 -11.56 26.33 16.27
CA VAL A 17 -11.13 27.30 17.27
C VAL A 17 -9.62 27.42 17.29
N SER A 18 -9.11 28.51 17.90
CA SER A 18 -7.67 28.73 18.07
C SER A 18 -7.01 27.61 18.88
N LYS A 19 -5.71 27.41 18.70
CA LYS A 19 -4.92 26.42 19.44
C LYS A 19 -5.04 26.59 20.96
N HIS A 20 -5.09 27.84 21.43
CA HIS A 20 -5.31 28.13 22.85
C HIS A 20 -6.65 27.55 23.36
N LEU A 21 -7.74 27.71 22.61
CA LEU A 21 -9.04 27.14 22.98
C LEU A 21 -9.06 25.62 22.87
N GLN A 22 -8.31 25.02 21.91
CA GLN A 22 -8.17 23.57 21.80
C GLN A 22 -7.46 22.95 23.03
N GLU A 23 -6.68 23.72 23.78
CA GLU A 23 -6.07 23.24 25.01
C GLU A 23 -7.06 23.12 26.18
N ILE A 24 -8.13 23.91 26.20
CA ILE A 24 -9.04 24.07 27.33
C ILE A 24 -10.47 23.60 27.10
N MET A 25 -10.87 23.38 25.83
CA MET A 25 -12.20 22.93 25.47
C MET A 25 -12.22 22.11 24.17
N ALA A 26 -13.24 21.25 23.98
CA ALA A 26 -13.47 20.50 22.75
C ALA A 26 -14.99 20.27 22.55
N LEU A 27 -15.48 20.51 21.34
CA LEU A 27 -16.86 20.20 20.96
C LEU A 27 -16.88 18.97 20.05
N ALA A 28 -17.56 17.92 20.51
CA ALA A 28 -17.72 16.69 19.75
C ALA A 28 -18.95 16.74 18.83
N ALA A 29 -18.95 15.93 17.76
CA ALA A 29 -20.03 15.86 16.78
C ALA A 29 -21.35 15.35 17.37
N ASP A 30 -21.32 14.63 18.49
CA ASP A 30 -22.51 14.21 19.23
C ASP A 30 -23.18 15.34 20.05
N GLY A 31 -22.59 16.55 20.02
CA GLY A 31 -23.06 17.71 20.78
C GLY A 31 -22.45 17.81 22.18
N THR A 32 -21.50 16.97 22.58
CA THR A 32 -20.85 17.10 23.88
C THR A 32 -19.76 18.18 23.84
N LEU A 33 -19.92 19.21 24.69
CA LEU A 33 -18.91 20.25 24.88
C LEU A 33 -18.06 19.92 26.13
N TYR A 34 -16.85 19.43 25.91
CA TYR A 34 -15.87 19.20 26.95
C TYR A 34 -15.19 20.52 27.31
N LEU A 35 -15.15 20.86 28.57
CA LEU A 35 -14.58 22.10 29.07
C LEU A 35 -13.74 21.84 30.34
N SER A 36 -12.57 22.43 30.41
CA SER A 36 -11.74 22.36 31.61
C SER A 36 -12.43 23.04 32.81
N GLU A 37 -12.50 22.32 33.92
CA GLU A 37 -13.08 22.84 35.18
C GLU A 37 -12.48 24.16 35.61
N SER A 38 -11.17 24.35 35.40
CA SER A 38 -10.43 25.58 35.78
C SER A 38 -10.65 26.76 34.83
N HIS A 39 -11.26 26.55 33.63
CA HIS A 39 -11.40 27.55 32.57
C HIS A 39 -12.87 27.89 32.25
N GLN A 40 -13.80 27.58 33.15
CA GLN A 40 -15.24 27.84 32.92
C GLN A 40 -15.56 29.33 32.73
N ASN A 41 -14.77 30.21 33.33
CA ASN A 41 -14.96 31.67 33.25
C ASN A 41 -14.01 32.34 32.24
N ASP A 42 -13.34 31.59 31.39
CA ASP A 42 -12.48 32.15 30.36
C ASP A 42 -13.33 32.93 29.34
N ILE A 43 -12.93 34.17 29.05
CA ILE A 43 -13.71 35.08 28.17
C ILE A 43 -13.88 34.51 26.75
N HIS A 44 -12.90 33.78 26.24
CA HIS A 44 -12.94 33.19 24.91
C HIS A 44 -13.85 31.96 24.87
N VAL A 45 -13.90 31.18 25.97
CA VAL A 45 -14.84 30.06 26.16
C VAL A 45 -16.25 30.60 26.20
N LEU A 46 -16.51 31.62 27.02
CA LEU A 46 -17.85 32.24 27.11
C LEU A 46 -18.30 32.83 25.79
N SER A 47 -17.41 33.46 25.03
CA SER A 47 -17.68 33.97 23.68
C SER A 47 -18.00 32.83 22.69
N PHE A 48 -17.35 31.69 22.82
CA PHE A 48 -17.64 30.52 21.99
C PHE A 48 -19.02 29.94 22.31
N ILE A 49 -19.36 29.81 23.58
CA ILE A 49 -20.68 29.35 24.04
C ILE A 49 -21.78 30.28 23.53
N ASP A 50 -21.60 31.59 23.65
CA ASP A 50 -22.59 32.60 23.13
C ASP A 50 -22.77 32.44 21.61
N ARG A 51 -21.73 32.12 20.85
CA ARG A 51 -21.82 31.82 19.42
C ARG A 51 -22.62 30.55 19.14
N LEU A 52 -22.47 29.48 19.93
CA LEU A 52 -23.27 28.25 19.80
C LEU A 52 -24.74 28.56 20.04
N ASP A 53 -25.05 29.29 21.12
CA ASP A 53 -26.40 29.65 21.50
C ASP A 53 -27.09 30.51 20.44
N ARG A 54 -26.39 31.52 19.91
CA ARG A 54 -26.92 32.40 18.84
C ARG A 54 -27.22 31.65 17.54
N ARG A 55 -26.48 30.58 17.25
CA ARG A 55 -26.73 29.71 16.07
C ARG A 55 -27.73 28.58 16.36
N GLY A 56 -28.23 28.48 17.58
CA GLY A 56 -29.16 27.44 17.99
C GLY A 56 -28.55 26.05 18.04
N PHE A 57 -27.23 25.95 18.20
CA PHE A 57 -26.55 24.66 18.33
C PHE A 57 -26.83 24.09 19.71
N ARG A 58 -27.38 22.88 19.78
CA ARG A 58 -27.63 22.19 21.06
C ARG A 58 -26.41 21.45 21.49
N TYR A 59 -25.90 21.73 22.67
CA TYR A 59 -24.76 21.05 23.27
C TYR A 59 -25.07 20.65 24.71
N GLN A 60 -24.31 19.67 25.19
CA GLN A 60 -24.28 19.22 26.58
C GLN A 60 -22.93 19.50 27.16
N LEU A 61 -22.88 20.32 28.22
CA LEU A 61 -21.62 20.67 28.86
C LEU A 61 -21.12 19.50 29.73
N ASN A 62 -19.88 19.13 29.54
CA ASN A 62 -19.15 18.11 30.30
C ASN A 62 -17.86 18.74 30.86
N LEU A 63 -17.82 18.95 32.16
CA LEU A 63 -16.62 19.46 32.85
C LEU A 63 -15.62 18.34 33.03
N THR A 64 -14.36 18.58 32.67
CA THR A 64 -13.30 17.58 32.70
C THR A 64 -11.92 18.22 32.97
N ASP A 65 -10.89 17.42 33.05
CA ASP A 65 -9.52 17.90 33.18
C ASP A 65 -8.87 18.19 31.81
N LEU A 66 -7.79 18.97 31.83
CA LEU A 66 -7.02 19.32 30.63
C LEU A 66 -6.44 18.08 29.91
N GLN A 67 -6.07 17.06 30.68
CA GLN A 67 -5.48 15.86 30.12
C GLN A 67 -6.47 15.09 29.24
N THR A 68 -7.73 15.01 29.66
CA THR A 68 -8.81 14.40 28.89
C THR A 68 -9.06 15.19 27.59
N ILE A 69 -9.08 16.52 27.63
CA ILE A 69 -9.23 17.36 26.45
C ILE A 69 -8.09 17.13 25.46
N HIS A 70 -6.84 17.11 25.93
CA HIS A 70 -5.66 16.81 25.09
C HIS A 70 -5.71 15.41 24.49
N GLN A 71 -6.23 14.40 25.23
CA GLN A 71 -6.40 13.05 24.71
C GLN A 71 -7.45 12.99 23.58
N LEU A 72 -8.54 13.75 23.69
CA LEU A 72 -9.54 13.84 22.64
C LEU A 72 -8.96 14.39 21.33
N TYR A 73 -8.21 15.48 21.38
CA TYR A 73 -7.55 16.04 20.19
C TYR A 73 -6.46 15.11 19.62
N ARG A 74 -5.69 14.43 20.50
CA ARG A 74 -4.71 13.44 20.06
C ARG A 74 -5.38 12.25 19.36
N ALA A 75 -6.48 11.74 19.90
CA ALA A 75 -7.21 10.63 19.31
C ALA A 75 -7.73 10.99 17.91
N VAL A 76 -8.31 12.19 17.74
CA VAL A 76 -8.77 12.67 16.43
C VAL A 76 -7.63 12.94 15.48
N ALA A 77 -6.49 13.47 15.95
CA ALA A 77 -5.30 13.67 15.11
C ALA A 77 -4.70 12.33 14.66
N MET A 78 -4.70 11.31 15.52
CA MET A 78 -4.26 9.95 15.16
C MET A 78 -5.25 9.26 14.24
N ASP A 79 -6.54 9.41 14.44
CA ASP A 79 -7.60 8.84 13.58
C ASP A 79 -7.58 9.49 12.18
N GLY A 80 -7.42 10.82 12.10
CA GLY A 80 -7.25 11.53 10.84
C GLY A 80 -5.96 11.17 10.09
N LEU A 81 -4.86 10.88 10.80
CA LEU A 81 -3.62 10.38 10.20
C LEU A 81 -3.77 8.93 9.74
N VAL A 82 -4.45 8.09 10.50
CA VAL A 82 -4.71 6.68 10.14
C VAL A 82 -5.66 6.59 8.95
N ASP A 83 -6.72 7.39 8.89
CA ASP A 83 -7.64 7.37 7.75
C ASP A 83 -7.01 7.95 6.47
N SER A 84 -6.25 9.03 6.55
CA SER A 84 -5.56 9.61 5.39
C SER A 84 -4.42 8.72 4.90
N ASP A 85 -3.63 8.14 5.80
CA ASP A 85 -2.56 7.21 5.45
C ASP A 85 -3.13 5.85 4.98
N GLY A 86 -4.21 5.37 5.58
CA GLY A 86 -4.90 4.16 5.14
C GLY A 86 -5.52 4.32 3.76
N GLN A 87 -6.20 5.43 3.48
CA GLN A 87 -6.75 5.73 2.15
C GLN A 87 -5.65 5.91 1.11
N ARG A 88 -4.57 6.60 1.45
CA ARG A 88 -3.41 6.78 0.57
C ARG A 88 -2.71 5.45 0.28
N ALA A 89 -2.51 4.62 1.29
CA ALA A 89 -1.96 3.28 1.14
C ALA A 89 -2.84 2.41 0.23
N THR A 90 -4.17 2.46 0.41
CA THR A 90 -5.13 1.74 -0.44
C THR A 90 -5.08 2.23 -1.89
N GLN A 91 -5.04 3.54 -2.13
CA GLN A 91 -4.91 4.10 -3.48
C GLN A 91 -3.60 3.69 -4.16
N MET A 92 -2.49 3.68 -3.40
CA MET A 92 -1.20 3.23 -3.92
C MET A 92 -1.21 1.73 -4.25
N GLN A 93 -1.81 0.90 -3.40
CA GLN A 93 -2.00 -0.54 -3.67
C GLN A 93 -2.84 -0.77 -4.93
N GLU A 94 -3.95 -0.05 -5.09
CA GLU A 94 -4.79 -0.13 -6.29
C GLU A 94 -4.02 0.26 -7.56
N ARG A 95 -3.17 1.28 -7.47
CA ARG A 95 -2.32 1.70 -8.59
C ARG A 95 -1.30 0.62 -8.94
N VAL A 96 -0.66 0.01 -7.95
CA VAL A 96 0.23 -1.15 -8.15
C VAL A 96 -0.52 -2.31 -8.81
N VAL A 97 -1.70 -2.65 -8.31
CA VAL A 97 -2.54 -3.72 -8.88
C VAL A 97 -2.87 -3.45 -10.35
N LYS A 98 -3.20 -2.21 -10.72
CA LYS A 98 -3.44 -1.82 -12.13
C LYS A 98 -2.21 -2.01 -13.00
N ILE A 99 -1.03 -1.62 -12.51
CA ILE A 99 0.23 -1.79 -13.23
C ILE A 99 0.54 -3.27 -13.46
N ILE A 100 0.43 -4.09 -12.41
CA ILE A 100 0.73 -5.52 -12.50
C ILE A 100 -0.32 -6.22 -13.39
N ARG A 101 -1.61 -5.86 -13.29
CA ARG A 101 -2.66 -6.40 -14.14
C ARG A 101 -2.37 -6.15 -15.63
N LYS A 102 -1.94 -4.93 -15.98
CA LYS A 102 -1.48 -4.63 -17.34
C LYS A 102 -0.29 -5.52 -17.76
N ALA A 103 0.61 -5.83 -16.85
CA ALA A 103 1.71 -6.75 -17.13
C ALA A 103 1.22 -8.20 -17.30
N THR A 104 0.25 -8.66 -16.50
CA THR A 104 -0.33 -10.00 -16.64
C THR A 104 -1.12 -10.16 -17.93
N GLU A 105 -1.86 -9.14 -18.38
CA GLU A 105 -2.55 -9.13 -19.67
C GLU A 105 -1.60 -9.28 -20.85
N LEU A 106 -0.39 -8.75 -20.73
CA LEU A 106 0.67 -8.89 -21.73
C LEU A 106 1.54 -10.14 -21.51
N ARG A 107 1.22 -11.00 -20.57
CA ARG A 107 2.01 -12.19 -20.20
C ARG A 107 3.47 -11.86 -19.91
N ALA A 108 3.71 -10.70 -19.28
CA ALA A 108 5.06 -10.31 -18.90
C ALA A 108 5.64 -11.28 -17.84
N SER A 109 6.90 -11.68 -18.02
CA SER A 109 7.60 -12.51 -17.02
C SER A 109 8.09 -11.69 -15.82
N ASP A 110 8.46 -10.42 -16.06
CA ASP A 110 8.99 -9.54 -15.02
C ASP A 110 8.47 -8.11 -15.21
N VAL A 111 8.27 -7.41 -14.07
CA VAL A 111 8.03 -5.97 -14.02
C VAL A 111 9.23 -5.32 -13.34
N HIS A 112 9.88 -4.40 -14.03
CA HIS A 112 11.04 -3.67 -13.53
C HIS A 112 10.67 -2.25 -13.16
N PHE A 113 10.80 -1.89 -11.90
CA PHE A 113 10.68 -0.53 -11.39
C PHE A 113 12.09 0.06 -11.29
N VAL A 114 12.44 0.93 -12.20
CA VAL A 114 13.76 1.56 -12.27
C VAL A 114 13.67 2.94 -11.66
N VAL A 115 14.07 3.06 -10.40
CA VAL A 115 14.11 4.34 -9.69
C VAL A 115 15.49 4.96 -9.90
N SER A 116 15.50 6.13 -10.53
CA SER A 116 16.69 6.90 -10.88
C SER A 116 16.79 8.15 -10.03
N PRO A 117 17.96 8.82 -9.95
CA PRO A 117 18.08 10.10 -9.25
C PRO A 117 17.07 11.14 -9.76
N ALA A 118 16.72 12.10 -8.91
CA ALA A 118 15.83 13.19 -9.28
C ALA A 118 16.32 13.89 -10.57
N GLY A 119 15.41 14.12 -11.50
CA GLY A 119 15.70 14.76 -12.79
C GLY A 119 16.16 13.83 -13.92
N THR A 120 16.44 12.53 -13.65
CA THR A 120 16.93 11.58 -14.69
C THR A 120 15.85 10.65 -15.24
N GLY A 121 14.62 10.75 -14.75
CA GLY A 121 13.48 9.97 -15.21
C GLY A 121 13.48 8.52 -14.71
N SER A 122 12.56 8.24 -13.78
CA SER A 122 12.27 6.88 -13.33
C SER A 122 11.25 6.23 -14.26
N LYS A 123 11.25 4.90 -14.36
CA LYS A 123 10.40 4.20 -15.34
C LYS A 123 10.02 2.81 -14.90
N ILE A 124 8.88 2.35 -15.41
CA ILE A 124 8.46 0.96 -15.33
C ILE A 124 8.70 0.30 -16.69
N ARG A 125 9.26 -0.91 -16.66
CA ARG A 125 9.52 -1.73 -17.83
C ARG A 125 8.91 -3.11 -17.63
N PHE A 126 8.31 -3.65 -18.66
CA PHE A 126 7.83 -5.04 -18.70
C PHE A 126 8.76 -5.89 -19.55
N ARG A 127 9.02 -7.11 -19.07
CA ARG A 127 9.68 -8.12 -19.89
C ARG A 127 8.58 -9.00 -20.54
N VAL A 128 8.43 -8.84 -21.83
CA VAL A 128 7.47 -9.61 -22.65
C VAL A 128 8.27 -10.32 -23.74
N ASP A 129 8.11 -11.62 -23.87
CA ASP A 129 8.84 -12.46 -24.83
C ASP A 129 10.36 -12.25 -24.77
N GLY A 130 10.90 -12.16 -23.55
CA GLY A 130 12.32 -11.93 -23.30
C GLY A 130 12.78 -10.47 -23.45
N LEU A 131 11.98 -9.59 -24.05
CA LEU A 131 12.34 -8.20 -24.34
C LEU A 131 11.83 -7.23 -23.28
N LEU A 132 12.71 -6.35 -22.78
CA LEU A 132 12.37 -5.29 -21.85
C LEU A 132 11.87 -4.04 -22.59
N LYS A 133 10.59 -3.71 -22.42
CA LYS A 133 9.95 -2.51 -23.00
C LYS A 133 9.59 -1.52 -21.91
N THR A 134 9.90 -0.22 -22.09
CA THR A 134 9.43 0.85 -21.20
C THR A 134 7.95 1.08 -21.44
N VAL A 135 7.16 1.03 -20.35
CA VAL A 135 5.70 1.13 -20.41
C VAL A 135 5.23 2.47 -19.89
N GLU A 136 5.89 3.01 -18.88
CA GLU A 136 5.47 4.24 -18.23
C GLU A 136 6.68 4.95 -17.60
N GLN A 137 6.64 6.29 -17.57
CA GLN A 137 7.65 7.13 -16.91
C GLN A 137 7.05 7.78 -15.67
N PHE A 138 7.88 7.97 -14.64
CA PHE A 138 7.47 8.48 -13.34
C PHE A 138 8.46 9.52 -12.81
N ARG A 139 8.00 10.34 -11.85
CA ARG A 139 8.90 11.06 -10.98
C ARG A 139 9.56 10.08 -10.00
N SER A 140 10.82 10.31 -9.66
CA SER A 140 11.59 9.39 -8.80
C SER A 140 10.92 9.13 -7.46
N GLN A 141 10.41 10.19 -6.81
CA GLN A 141 9.71 10.07 -5.54
C GLN A 141 8.45 9.21 -5.64
N GLU A 142 7.65 9.42 -6.68
CA GLU A 142 6.40 8.68 -6.90
C GLU A 142 6.66 7.18 -7.12
N LEU A 143 7.66 6.83 -7.94
CA LEU A 143 8.01 5.45 -8.17
C LEU A 143 8.63 4.79 -6.92
N HIS A 144 9.39 5.57 -6.13
CA HIS A 144 9.90 5.11 -4.83
C HIS A 144 8.75 4.79 -3.86
N GLU A 145 7.73 5.64 -3.77
CA GLU A 145 6.55 5.41 -2.93
C GLU A 145 5.78 4.15 -3.35
N LEU A 146 5.62 3.91 -4.66
CA LEU A 146 5.02 2.67 -5.17
C LEU A 146 5.84 1.43 -4.76
N CYS A 147 7.17 1.48 -4.91
CA CYS A 147 8.04 0.37 -4.49
C CYS A 147 7.98 0.12 -2.97
N ALA A 148 7.98 1.17 -2.16
CA ALA A 148 7.82 1.05 -0.70
C ALA A 148 6.47 0.42 -0.35
N THR A 149 5.39 0.83 -1.02
CA THR A 149 4.05 0.24 -0.84
C THR A 149 4.04 -1.25 -1.19
N ILE A 150 4.64 -1.65 -2.31
CA ILE A 150 4.75 -3.06 -2.70
C ILE A 150 5.43 -3.86 -1.59
N TYR A 151 6.61 -3.42 -1.15
CA TYR A 151 7.43 -4.17 -0.19
C TYR A 151 6.78 -4.23 1.20
N GLN A 152 6.30 -3.09 1.72
CA GLN A 152 5.85 -2.96 3.11
C GLN A 152 4.40 -3.42 3.33
N SER A 153 3.52 -3.27 2.34
CA SER A 153 2.08 -3.50 2.51
C SER A 153 1.49 -4.60 1.64
N MET A 154 2.22 -5.09 0.64
CA MET A 154 1.72 -6.10 -0.29
C MET A 154 2.53 -7.40 -0.25
N CYS A 155 3.57 -7.48 0.57
CA CYS A 155 4.45 -8.63 0.67
C CYS A 155 4.47 -9.21 2.08
N ASP A 156 4.68 -10.54 2.14
CA ASP A 156 5.00 -11.24 3.36
C ASP A 156 6.54 -11.17 3.54
N VAL A 157 6.98 -10.38 4.50
CA VAL A 157 8.41 -10.11 4.73
C VAL A 157 8.79 -10.32 6.19
N ALA A 158 10.00 -10.84 6.42
CA ALA A 158 10.57 -10.94 7.76
C ALA A 158 11.05 -9.55 8.27
N GLU A 159 11.47 -8.68 7.38
CA GLU A 159 11.93 -7.32 7.66
C GLU A 159 10.95 -6.31 7.04
N PRO A 160 10.05 -5.69 7.82
CA PRO A 160 8.96 -4.88 7.27
C PRO A 160 9.42 -3.53 6.70
N LEU A 161 10.65 -3.09 7.03
CA LEU A 161 11.17 -1.81 6.57
C LEU A 161 11.81 -1.93 5.18
N PHE A 162 11.32 -1.15 4.23
CA PHE A 162 11.92 -1.04 2.90
C PHE A 162 13.20 -0.21 2.96
N LYS A 163 14.32 -0.80 2.54
CA LYS A 163 15.68 -0.20 2.53
C LYS A 163 16.24 -0.25 1.10
N PRO A 164 16.00 0.77 0.27
CA PRO A 164 16.39 0.75 -1.15
C PRO A 164 17.90 0.70 -1.40
N GLN A 165 18.71 0.99 -0.36
CA GLN A 165 20.18 0.89 -0.39
C GLN A 165 20.72 -0.51 -0.12
N LEU A 166 19.86 -1.46 0.20
CA LEU A 166 20.22 -2.86 0.47
C LEU A 166 19.55 -3.79 -0.54
N ASP A 167 20.17 -4.94 -0.73
CA ASP A 167 19.53 -6.06 -1.41
C ASP A 167 18.44 -6.65 -0.51
N GLN A 168 17.21 -6.67 -0.98
CA GLN A 168 16.09 -7.25 -0.25
C GLN A 168 15.27 -8.13 -1.20
N ASP A 169 14.85 -9.29 -0.69
CA ASP A 169 13.95 -10.21 -1.38
C ASP A 169 12.66 -10.38 -0.60
N ALA A 170 11.54 -10.48 -1.29
CA ALA A 170 10.23 -10.64 -0.69
C ALA A 170 9.32 -11.50 -1.59
N ARG A 171 8.20 -11.93 -1.02
CA ARG A 171 7.13 -12.62 -1.75
C ARG A 171 5.84 -11.83 -1.57
N MET A 172 5.14 -11.60 -2.66
CA MET A 172 3.82 -10.96 -2.60
C MET A 172 2.83 -11.83 -1.83
N SER A 173 2.01 -11.21 -0.99
CA SER A 173 1.04 -11.93 -0.17
C SER A 173 -0.04 -12.58 -1.04
N GLN A 174 -0.59 -13.69 -0.56
CA GLN A 174 -1.57 -14.49 -1.28
C GLN A 174 -2.80 -13.68 -1.71
N THR A 175 -3.24 -12.74 -0.87
CA THR A 175 -4.40 -11.87 -1.16
C THR A 175 -4.23 -11.06 -2.46
N PHE A 176 -3.02 -10.57 -2.75
CA PHE A 176 -2.75 -9.81 -3.97
C PHE A 176 -2.47 -10.72 -5.16
N VAL A 177 -1.80 -11.84 -4.95
CA VAL A 177 -1.52 -12.86 -5.97
C VAL A 177 -2.82 -13.39 -6.58
N GLU A 178 -3.81 -13.73 -5.76
CA GLU A 178 -5.14 -14.19 -6.20
C GLU A 178 -5.90 -13.12 -7.00
N LYS A 179 -5.87 -11.86 -6.54
CA LYS A 179 -6.49 -10.72 -7.27
C LYS A 179 -5.91 -10.49 -8.67
N LEU A 180 -4.69 -10.98 -8.89
CA LEU A 180 -3.95 -10.82 -10.13
C LEU A 180 -3.96 -12.07 -11.01
N ASN A 181 -4.63 -13.14 -10.57
CA ASN A 181 -4.64 -14.46 -11.22
C ASN A 181 -3.22 -15.00 -11.47
N LEU A 182 -2.35 -14.84 -10.49
CA LEU A 182 -0.99 -15.36 -10.49
C LEU A 182 -0.87 -16.54 -9.53
N PHE A 183 0.04 -17.45 -9.83
CA PHE A 183 0.44 -18.50 -8.89
C PHE A 183 1.28 -17.92 -7.75
N SER A 184 2.21 -17.02 -8.08
CA SER A 184 3.07 -16.34 -7.13
C SER A 184 3.69 -15.09 -7.76
N ALA A 185 4.18 -14.16 -6.94
CA ALA A 185 5.05 -13.08 -7.39
C ALA A 185 6.19 -12.91 -6.40
N ARG A 186 7.41 -12.84 -6.92
CA ARG A 186 8.63 -12.63 -6.13
C ARG A 186 9.21 -11.26 -6.42
N ILE A 187 9.65 -10.59 -5.37
CA ILE A 187 10.22 -9.25 -5.42
C ILE A 187 11.70 -9.35 -5.06
N ALA A 188 12.55 -8.70 -5.85
CA ALA A 188 13.95 -8.51 -5.55
C ALA A 188 14.31 -7.03 -5.75
N THR A 189 14.98 -6.43 -4.77
CA THR A 189 15.50 -5.07 -4.87
C THR A 189 17.03 -5.09 -4.92
N ARG A 190 17.58 -4.19 -5.71
CA ARG A 190 19.04 -4.04 -5.87
C ARG A 190 19.40 -2.56 -5.89
N PRO A 191 20.35 -2.10 -5.06
CA PRO A 191 20.83 -0.74 -5.09
C PRO A 191 21.54 -0.44 -6.42
N ARG A 192 21.48 0.83 -6.84
CA ARG A 192 22.18 1.37 -7.99
C ARG A 192 22.75 2.74 -7.67
N ALA A 193 23.70 3.21 -8.46
CA ALA A 193 24.25 4.55 -8.30
C ALA A 193 23.14 5.61 -8.37
N GLY A 194 22.82 6.25 -7.24
CA GLY A 194 21.80 7.29 -7.09
C GLY A 194 20.35 6.83 -7.12
N GLY A 195 20.08 5.51 -7.06
CA GLY A 195 18.72 4.97 -7.05
C GLY A 195 18.71 3.48 -6.73
N PHE A 196 17.69 2.78 -7.21
CA PHE A 196 17.58 1.32 -7.05
C PHE A 196 16.73 0.71 -8.17
N LEU A 197 16.77 -0.59 -8.25
CA LEU A 197 15.95 -1.41 -9.12
C LEU A 197 15.12 -2.37 -8.27
N MET A 198 13.80 -2.38 -8.45
CA MET A 198 12.93 -3.43 -7.93
C MET A 198 12.41 -4.26 -9.10
N ILE A 199 12.52 -5.57 -8.99
CA ILE A 199 12.03 -6.52 -9.99
C ILE A 199 10.94 -7.36 -9.36
N LEU A 200 9.76 -7.36 -9.97
CA LEU A 200 8.72 -8.33 -9.70
C LEU A 200 8.79 -9.43 -10.77
N ARG A 201 9.08 -10.65 -10.36
CA ARG A 201 8.91 -11.83 -11.20
C ARG A 201 7.50 -12.38 -11.04
N LEU A 202 6.77 -12.45 -12.13
CA LEU A 202 5.41 -12.95 -12.18
C LEU A 202 5.42 -14.44 -12.52
N LEU A 203 4.84 -15.25 -11.66
CA LEU A 203 4.71 -16.69 -11.85
C LEU A 203 3.23 -17.00 -12.12
N TYR A 204 2.98 -17.53 -13.29
CA TYR A 204 1.65 -17.88 -13.75
C TYR A 204 1.32 -19.31 -13.35
N ASP A 205 0.04 -19.60 -13.15
CA ASP A 205 -0.46 -20.94 -13.04
C ASP A 205 -0.77 -21.45 -14.46
N ASP A 206 0.22 -22.03 -15.08
CA ASP A 206 0.13 -22.55 -16.45
C ASP A 206 -0.44 -23.98 -16.50
N THR A 207 -1.41 -24.29 -15.61
CA THR A 207 -2.11 -25.59 -15.59
C THR A 207 -2.90 -25.89 -16.87
N GLY A 208 -2.88 -25.00 -17.84
CA GLY A 208 -3.57 -25.18 -19.13
C GLY A 208 -2.76 -25.86 -20.24
N LEU A 209 -1.51 -26.25 -19.98
CA LEU A 209 -0.67 -26.98 -20.93
C LEU A 209 -0.69 -28.48 -20.57
N ASP A 210 -1.73 -29.16 -21.03
CA ASP A 210 -2.01 -30.54 -20.63
C ASP A 210 -1.28 -31.61 -21.46
N SER A 211 -0.55 -31.18 -22.52
CA SER A 211 0.15 -32.11 -23.39
C SER A 211 1.47 -31.58 -23.94
N LEU A 212 2.38 -32.49 -24.30
CA LEU A 212 3.67 -32.17 -24.89
C LEU A 212 3.50 -31.55 -26.29
N GLU A 213 2.42 -31.88 -27.02
CA GLU A 213 2.09 -31.27 -28.31
C GLU A 213 1.80 -29.77 -28.18
N GLN A 214 1.09 -29.37 -27.12
CA GLN A 214 0.82 -27.94 -26.84
C GLN A 214 2.09 -27.19 -26.48
N LEU A 215 3.10 -27.85 -25.94
CA LEU A 215 4.44 -27.31 -25.71
C LEU A 215 5.29 -27.28 -27.00
N GLY A 216 4.77 -27.74 -28.14
CA GLY A 216 5.47 -27.73 -29.42
C GLY A 216 6.38 -28.92 -29.67
N TYR A 217 6.28 -30.00 -28.88
CA TYR A 217 7.03 -31.23 -29.14
C TYR A 217 6.49 -31.96 -30.37
N LEU A 218 7.40 -32.48 -31.17
CA LEU A 218 7.07 -33.31 -32.32
C LEU A 218 6.62 -34.72 -31.88
N PRO A 219 5.81 -35.43 -32.71
CA PRO A 219 5.33 -36.79 -32.37
C PRO A 219 6.44 -37.76 -32.03
N GLU A 220 7.59 -37.70 -32.72
CA GLU A 220 8.74 -38.55 -32.45
C GLU A 220 9.37 -38.24 -31.09
N GLN A 221 9.38 -36.96 -30.71
CA GLN A 221 9.88 -36.52 -29.40
C GLN A 221 8.94 -36.99 -28.28
N ASN A 222 7.62 -36.92 -28.48
CA ASN A 222 6.64 -37.44 -27.52
C ASN A 222 6.82 -38.93 -27.29
N ALA A 223 7.03 -39.74 -28.35
CA ALA A 223 7.29 -41.16 -28.24
C ALA A 223 8.58 -41.48 -27.46
N LEU A 224 9.60 -40.67 -27.60
CA LEU A 224 10.84 -40.78 -26.82
C LEU A 224 10.61 -40.44 -25.34
N PHE A 225 9.82 -39.39 -25.06
CA PHE A 225 9.45 -39.01 -23.71
C PHE A 225 8.68 -40.11 -22.99
N ASP A 226 7.65 -40.63 -23.65
CA ASP A 226 6.85 -41.73 -23.13
C ASP A 226 7.72 -42.99 -22.81
N ARG A 227 8.64 -43.32 -23.71
CA ARG A 227 9.55 -44.43 -23.50
C ARG A 227 10.50 -44.19 -22.31
N MET A 228 11.02 -42.93 -22.19
CA MET A 228 11.89 -42.52 -21.09
C MET A 228 11.15 -42.58 -19.74
N MET A 229 9.90 -42.08 -19.67
CA MET A 229 9.09 -42.06 -18.45
C MET A 229 8.63 -43.47 -18.01
N ARG A 230 8.59 -44.46 -18.92
CA ARG A 230 8.25 -45.84 -18.60
C ARG A 230 9.43 -46.69 -18.11
N MET A 231 10.62 -46.13 -18.07
CA MET A 231 11.79 -46.84 -17.53
C MET A 231 11.65 -47.02 -16.02
N PRO A 232 11.78 -48.27 -15.50
CA PRO A 232 11.54 -48.55 -14.08
C PRO A 232 12.66 -48.09 -13.14
N TYR A 233 13.76 -47.58 -13.67
CA TYR A 233 14.90 -47.10 -12.94
C TYR A 233 15.63 -46.02 -13.73
N GLY A 234 16.38 -45.15 -13.02
CA GLY A 234 17.15 -44.03 -13.60
C GLY A 234 16.70 -42.69 -13.09
N ILE A 235 17.37 -41.64 -13.54
CA ILE A 235 17.05 -40.24 -13.25
C ILE A 235 16.88 -39.52 -14.59
N ASN A 236 15.75 -38.86 -14.76
CA ASN A 236 15.50 -38.00 -15.91
C ASN A 236 15.76 -36.55 -15.48
N ILE A 237 16.68 -35.87 -16.16
CA ILE A 237 17.02 -34.47 -15.88
C ILE A 237 16.53 -33.61 -17.06
N LEU A 238 15.62 -32.68 -16.76
CA LEU A 238 15.18 -31.66 -17.69
C LEU A 238 15.87 -30.33 -17.31
N SER A 239 16.50 -29.69 -18.27
CA SER A 239 17.15 -28.40 -18.06
C SER A 239 16.74 -27.41 -19.14
N GLY A 240 16.56 -26.15 -18.72
CA GLY A 240 16.19 -25.06 -19.61
C GLY A 240 16.36 -23.69 -18.97
N PRO A 241 16.25 -22.61 -19.70
CA PRO A 241 16.22 -21.28 -19.14
C PRO A 241 14.98 -21.06 -18.27
N THR A 242 14.99 -20.03 -17.43
CA THR A 242 13.84 -19.69 -16.60
C THR A 242 12.63 -19.34 -17.48
N GLY A 243 11.51 -20.04 -17.27
CA GLY A 243 10.27 -19.83 -18.01
C GLY A 243 10.16 -20.65 -19.32
N SER A 244 11.00 -21.69 -19.48
CA SER A 244 10.86 -22.68 -20.57
C SER A 244 9.97 -23.83 -20.16
#